data_97866c7305107c6886fd2f8dbfad3724
#
_entry.id   97866c7305107c6886fd2f8dbfad3724
#
_cell.length_a   1.000
_cell.length_b   1.000
_cell.length_c   1.000
_cell.angle_alpha   90.00
_cell.angle_beta   90.00
_cell.angle_gamma   90.00
#
_symmetry.space_group_name_H-M   'P 1'
#
loop_
_entity.id
_entity.type
_entity.pdbx_description
1 polymer ?
#
loop_
_entity_poly.entity_id
_entity_poly.type
_entity_poly.pdbx_seq_one_letter_code
_entity_poly.pdbx_strand_id
1 'polypeptide(L)'
;MDRTGWSKTIRFRMALAMTFTGLVAIVVSHLIAFSSNNDAFGLFLNLLPWYLPLLILLVFINWFIAGVILKPLNQLLKATTQLATMDIRERLDVDANEPAETLELRKSFNKLLNRLEESLNIQCQFVADASHELRTPLTSIQGYTKLLMRRGDNIDANLLSEALQTVSDESGRLIRLVSDLLQLARADAGQEIISQQEVIDLREVLTSVEDTVVMVAPEQIEVQFIMPKTAIMVNADQDRLKQVFLNLSNNAIKATQAGGKVTVTLRSSRGQAVVRVIDTGIGIAPSDQQRIFDRFYRVERSRTRSKVYGGGTGL
;
A
#
# COMPACT_ATOMS: atom_id res chain seq x y z
N MET A 1 -1.48 35.32 -4.03
CA MET A 1 -0.32 35.81 -3.28
C MET A 1 0.91 35.55 -4.10
N ASP A 2 1.62 36.59 -4.52
CA ASP A 2 2.63 36.54 -5.58
C ASP A 2 3.87 35.73 -5.13
N ARG A 3 3.97 34.46 -5.61
CA ARG A 3 5.04 33.51 -5.21
C ARG A 3 6.39 33.82 -5.85
N THR A 4 6.42 34.64 -6.90
CA THR A 4 7.66 35.10 -7.54
C THR A 4 8.39 36.15 -6.68
N GLY A 5 7.67 36.88 -5.86
CA GLY A 5 8.22 37.83 -4.90
C GLY A 5 8.99 37.17 -3.76
N TRP A 6 8.53 36.03 -3.28
CA TRP A 6 9.11 35.35 -2.11
C TRP A 6 10.53 34.78 -2.39
N SER A 7 10.71 34.12 -3.53
CA SER A 7 12.03 33.58 -3.92
C SER A 7 13.07 34.68 -4.16
N LYS A 8 12.66 35.82 -4.74
CA LYS A 8 13.51 37.00 -4.91
C LYS A 8 13.91 37.59 -3.54
N THR A 9 12.96 37.64 -2.61
CA THR A 9 13.17 38.16 -1.25
C THR A 9 14.15 37.29 -0.45
N ILE A 10 14.07 35.97 -0.54
CA ILE A 10 15.01 35.05 0.15
C ILE A 10 16.41 35.17 -0.45
N ARG A 11 16.55 35.17 -1.78
CA ARG A 11 17.84 35.37 -2.44
C ARG A 11 18.49 36.68 -1.99
N PHE A 12 17.70 37.73 -1.95
CA PHE A 12 18.17 39.05 -1.49
C PHE A 12 18.60 39.03 -0.04
N ARG A 13 17.83 38.43 0.85
CA ARG A 13 18.17 38.30 2.29
C ARG A 13 19.40 37.43 2.53
N MET A 14 19.56 36.32 1.85
CA MET A 14 20.75 35.48 1.98
C MET A 14 22.02 36.20 1.45
N ALA A 15 21.90 36.83 0.27
CA ALA A 15 23.01 37.62 -0.26
C ALA A 15 23.39 38.78 0.69
N LEU A 16 22.40 39.46 1.26
CA LEU A 16 22.62 40.54 2.22
C LEU A 16 23.28 40.04 3.53
N ALA A 17 22.83 38.92 4.06
CA ALA A 17 23.39 38.34 5.28
C ALA A 17 24.85 37.89 5.08
N MET A 18 25.15 37.22 3.96
CA MET A 18 26.50 36.78 3.64
C MET A 18 27.45 37.94 3.35
N THR A 19 26.97 39.01 2.68
CA THR A 19 27.77 40.21 2.48
C THR A 19 27.99 41.00 3.77
N PHE A 20 27.00 41.04 4.65
CA PHE A 20 27.13 41.66 5.96
C PHE A 20 28.18 40.96 6.83
N THR A 21 28.19 39.62 6.86
CA THR A 21 29.21 38.86 7.59
C THR A 21 30.61 39.06 7.02
N GLY A 22 30.75 39.13 5.70
CA GLY A 22 32.02 39.45 5.04
C GLY A 22 32.52 40.88 5.38
N LEU A 23 31.62 41.87 5.38
CA LEU A 23 31.93 43.24 5.73
C LEU A 23 32.37 43.36 7.21
N VAL A 24 31.66 42.70 8.13
CA VAL A 24 32.01 42.64 9.55
C VAL A 24 33.40 42.05 9.74
N ALA A 25 33.72 40.96 9.05
CA ALA A 25 35.02 40.30 9.13
C ALA A 25 36.16 41.23 8.64
N ILE A 26 35.94 41.99 7.58
CA ILE A 26 36.88 42.97 7.05
C ILE A 26 37.08 44.13 8.07
N VAL A 27 36.02 44.66 8.65
CA VAL A 27 36.07 45.74 9.65
C VAL A 27 36.79 45.26 10.92
N VAL A 28 36.50 44.09 11.43
CA VAL A 28 37.15 43.49 12.60
C VAL A 28 38.64 43.28 12.34
N SER A 29 39.00 42.74 11.18
CA SER A 29 40.39 42.54 10.76
C SER A 29 41.18 43.87 10.76
N HIS A 30 40.55 44.95 10.29
CA HIS A 30 41.17 46.28 10.26
C HIS A 30 41.28 46.94 11.65
N LEU A 31 40.29 46.74 12.51
CA LEU A 31 40.35 47.21 13.90
C LEU A 31 41.50 46.52 14.69
N ILE A 32 41.72 45.25 14.44
CA ILE A 32 42.82 44.47 15.02
C ILE A 32 44.18 45.02 14.49
N ALA A 33 44.29 45.27 13.19
CA ALA A 33 45.51 45.83 12.58
C ALA A 33 45.77 47.26 13.06
N PHE A 34 44.74 48.07 13.25
CA PHE A 34 44.86 49.45 13.80
C PHE A 34 45.32 49.45 15.25
N SER A 35 44.89 48.51 16.06
CA SER A 35 45.35 48.36 17.45
C SER A 35 46.82 47.96 17.57
N SER A 36 47.40 47.41 16.48
CA SER A 36 48.78 46.92 16.46
C SER A 36 49.84 47.89 15.91
N ASN A 37 49.42 48.93 15.12
CA ASN A 37 50.41 49.76 14.42
C ASN A 37 49.91 51.21 14.18
N ASN A 38 50.69 52.22 14.51
CA ASN A 38 50.37 53.67 14.40
C ASN A 38 50.18 54.13 12.93
N ASP A 39 50.74 53.44 11.93
CA ASP A 39 50.64 53.78 10.49
C ASP A 39 49.43 53.07 9.74
N ALA A 40 48.59 52.36 10.47
CA ALA A 40 47.48 51.59 9.92
C ALA A 40 46.43 52.45 9.19
N PHE A 41 46.29 53.73 9.55
CA PHE A 41 45.37 54.67 8.93
C PHE A 41 45.80 55.04 7.49
N GLY A 42 47.05 55.22 7.22
CA GLY A 42 47.61 55.46 5.89
C GLY A 42 47.45 54.25 4.96
N LEU A 43 47.70 53.05 5.51
CA LEU A 43 47.44 51.76 4.79
C LEU A 43 45.94 51.54 4.47
N PHE A 44 45.04 51.89 5.39
CA PHE A 44 43.58 51.81 5.16
C PHE A 44 43.13 52.70 4.00
N LEU A 45 43.59 53.96 3.95
CA LEU A 45 43.24 54.89 2.88
C LEU A 45 43.76 54.42 1.52
N ASN A 46 44.90 53.80 1.44
CA ASN A 46 45.49 53.29 0.19
C ASN A 46 44.78 52.00 -0.29
N LEU A 47 44.23 51.19 0.60
CA LEU A 47 43.53 49.95 0.26
C LEU A 47 42.02 50.18 0.00
N LEU A 48 41.44 51.29 0.45
CA LEU A 48 40.03 51.64 0.31
C LEU A 48 39.51 51.48 -1.12
N PRO A 49 40.19 51.96 -2.20
CA PRO A 49 39.71 51.81 -3.57
C PRO A 49 39.64 50.37 -4.04
N TRP A 50 40.37 49.44 -3.43
CA TRP A 50 40.33 48.03 -3.78
C TRP A 50 39.20 47.23 -3.08
N TYR A 51 38.70 47.74 -1.95
CA TYR A 51 37.60 47.10 -1.21
C TYR A 51 36.27 47.22 -1.90
N LEU A 52 36.01 48.33 -2.61
CA LEU A 52 34.73 48.54 -3.29
C LEU A 52 34.48 47.51 -4.40
N PRO A 53 35.42 47.26 -5.35
CA PRO A 53 35.25 46.23 -6.38
C PRO A 53 35.20 44.81 -5.77
N LEU A 54 35.94 44.53 -4.71
CA LEU A 54 35.92 43.27 -4.01
C LEU A 54 34.54 42.99 -3.39
N LEU A 55 33.93 44.00 -2.77
CA LEU A 55 32.62 43.92 -2.15
C LEU A 55 31.53 43.68 -3.22
N ILE A 56 31.61 44.41 -4.34
CA ILE A 56 30.68 44.21 -5.48
C ILE A 56 30.80 42.77 -6.01
N LEU A 57 32.02 42.27 -6.20
CA LEU A 57 32.28 40.92 -6.65
C LEU A 57 31.68 39.88 -5.68
N LEU A 58 31.85 40.09 -4.39
CA LEU A 58 31.36 39.22 -3.32
C LEU A 58 29.81 39.18 -3.28
N VAL A 59 29.17 40.34 -3.45
CA VAL A 59 27.69 40.45 -3.61
C VAL A 59 27.22 39.66 -4.81
N PHE A 60 27.91 39.82 -5.95
CA PHE A 60 27.54 39.14 -7.19
C PHE A 60 27.70 37.60 -7.07
N ILE A 61 28.81 37.14 -6.51
CA ILE A 61 29.07 35.72 -6.28
C ILE A 61 27.97 35.13 -5.36
N ASN A 62 27.69 35.79 -4.24
CA ASN A 62 26.66 35.33 -3.30
C ASN A 62 25.25 35.31 -3.93
N TRP A 63 24.92 36.32 -4.74
CA TRP A 63 23.65 36.34 -5.47
C TRP A 63 23.54 35.21 -6.50
N PHE A 64 24.65 34.92 -7.20
CA PHE A 64 24.73 33.83 -8.16
C PHE A 64 24.59 32.44 -7.48
N ILE A 65 25.34 32.21 -6.41
CA ILE A 65 25.31 30.97 -5.62
C ILE A 65 23.90 30.75 -5.04
N ALA A 66 23.31 31.78 -4.43
CA ALA A 66 21.94 31.69 -3.93
C ALA A 66 20.93 31.37 -5.04
N GLY A 67 21.18 31.85 -6.27
CA GLY A 67 20.38 31.55 -7.44
C GLY A 67 20.42 30.08 -7.85
N VAL A 68 21.60 29.50 -7.83
CA VAL A 68 21.82 28.09 -8.19
C VAL A 68 21.23 27.17 -7.13
N ILE A 69 21.50 27.43 -5.84
CA ILE A 69 21.05 26.56 -4.72
C ILE A 69 19.53 26.61 -4.54
N LEU A 70 18.89 27.78 -4.71
CA LEU A 70 17.43 27.91 -4.49
C LEU A 70 16.58 27.44 -5.66
N LYS A 71 17.14 27.25 -6.86
CA LYS A 71 16.38 26.80 -8.04
C LYS A 71 15.77 25.41 -7.84
N PRO A 72 16.51 24.38 -7.41
CA PRO A 72 15.92 23.04 -7.15
C PRO A 72 14.92 23.04 -6.00
N LEU A 73 15.15 23.84 -4.94
CA LEU A 73 14.19 23.93 -3.82
C LEU A 73 12.84 24.52 -4.27
N ASN A 74 12.85 25.53 -5.15
CA ASN A 74 11.63 26.08 -5.72
C ASN A 74 10.89 25.08 -6.63
N GLN A 75 11.60 24.21 -7.32
CA GLN A 75 11.00 23.15 -8.12
C GLN A 75 10.33 22.09 -7.25
N LEU A 76 10.97 21.69 -6.13
CA LEU A 76 10.37 20.82 -5.12
C LEU A 76 9.12 21.43 -4.49
N LEU A 77 9.16 22.72 -4.13
CA LEU A 77 8.00 23.46 -3.62
C LEU A 77 6.85 23.51 -4.65
N LYS A 78 7.15 23.66 -5.93
CA LYS A 78 6.13 23.59 -6.99
C LYS A 78 5.55 22.17 -7.10
N ALA A 79 6.39 21.14 -7.11
CA ALA A 79 5.95 19.75 -7.15
C ALA A 79 5.08 19.39 -5.95
N THR A 80 5.42 19.80 -4.72
CA THR A 80 4.57 19.56 -3.54
C THR A 80 3.23 20.31 -3.60
N THR A 81 3.18 21.49 -4.24
CA THR A 81 1.90 22.20 -4.46
C THR A 81 1.06 21.60 -5.58
N GLN A 82 1.68 20.95 -6.55
CA GLN A 82 0.98 20.18 -7.61
C GLN A 82 0.37 18.88 -7.03
N LEU A 83 1.05 18.24 -6.07
CA LEU A 83 0.46 17.13 -5.29
C LEU A 83 -0.84 17.55 -4.60
N ALA A 84 -0.92 18.78 -4.09
CA ALA A 84 -2.14 19.32 -3.46
C ALA A 84 -3.30 19.55 -4.46
N THR A 85 -3.03 19.63 -5.77
CA THR A 85 -4.02 19.78 -6.84
C THR A 85 -4.33 18.48 -7.59
N MET A 86 -3.90 17.34 -7.10
CA MET A 86 -4.07 15.98 -7.66
C MET A 86 -3.35 15.70 -9.00
N ASP A 87 -2.44 16.53 -9.45
CA ASP A 87 -1.64 16.19 -10.64
C ASP A 87 -0.34 15.47 -10.26
N ILE A 88 -0.50 14.22 -9.78
CA ILE A 88 0.61 13.36 -9.30
C ILE A 88 1.47 12.85 -10.47
N ARG A 89 1.04 13.06 -11.71
CA ARG A 89 1.69 12.51 -12.91
C ARG A 89 2.89 13.32 -13.38
N GLU A 90 3.00 14.61 -13.01
CA GLU A 90 4.17 15.41 -13.35
C GLU A 90 5.39 14.94 -12.58
N ARG A 91 6.44 14.61 -13.30
CA ARG A 91 7.76 14.26 -12.75
C ARG A 91 8.70 15.44 -12.84
N LEU A 92 9.64 15.52 -11.90
CA LEU A 92 10.73 16.47 -11.99
C LEU A 92 11.68 16.04 -13.11
N ASP A 93 11.90 16.92 -14.08
CA ASP A 93 12.91 16.69 -15.12
C ASP A 93 14.29 16.52 -14.48
N VAL A 94 15.02 15.53 -14.96
CA VAL A 94 16.37 15.22 -14.48
C VAL A 94 17.36 15.79 -15.50
N ASP A 95 18.02 16.89 -15.14
CA ASP A 95 19.09 17.48 -15.96
C ASP A 95 20.44 16.91 -15.52
N ALA A 96 21.15 16.30 -16.47
CA ALA A 96 22.46 15.67 -16.22
C ALA A 96 23.57 16.69 -15.84
N ASN A 97 23.35 17.97 -16.09
CA ASN A 97 24.31 19.05 -15.80
C ASN A 97 24.15 19.65 -14.38
N GLU A 98 23.26 19.09 -13.57
CA GLU A 98 23.07 19.57 -12.19
C GLU A 98 24.06 18.95 -11.21
N PRO A 99 24.31 19.60 -10.05
CA PRO A 99 25.09 19.01 -8.97
C PRO A 99 24.56 17.65 -8.54
N ALA A 100 25.48 16.72 -8.19
CA ALA A 100 25.13 15.33 -7.88
C ALA A 100 24.07 15.20 -6.77
N GLU A 101 24.14 16.08 -5.76
CA GLU A 101 23.22 16.13 -4.62
C GLU A 101 21.79 16.50 -5.08
N THR A 102 21.68 17.43 -6.03
CA THR A 102 20.39 17.85 -6.60
C THR A 102 19.77 16.73 -7.43
N LEU A 103 20.61 16.04 -8.20
CA LEU A 103 20.20 14.91 -9.02
C LEU A 103 19.68 13.76 -8.16
N GLU A 104 20.38 13.43 -7.07
CA GLU A 104 19.96 12.38 -6.13
C GLU A 104 18.65 12.74 -5.43
N LEU A 105 18.47 14.00 -5.02
CA LEU A 105 17.25 14.49 -4.41
C LEU A 105 16.04 14.37 -5.38
N ARG A 106 16.22 14.74 -6.66
CA ARG A 106 15.17 14.60 -7.68
C ARG A 106 14.81 13.15 -7.95
N LYS A 107 15.80 12.27 -8.05
CA LYS A 107 15.57 10.83 -8.22
C LYS A 107 14.80 10.24 -7.04
N SER A 108 15.17 10.62 -5.83
CA SER A 108 14.51 10.18 -4.60
C SER A 108 13.06 10.68 -4.54
N PHE A 109 12.83 11.93 -4.93
CA PHE A 109 11.50 12.51 -4.99
C PHE A 109 10.62 11.85 -6.05
N ASN A 110 11.14 11.63 -7.27
CA ASN A 110 10.41 10.92 -8.33
C ASN A 110 10.08 9.48 -7.90
N LYS A 111 10.99 8.80 -7.18
CA LYS A 111 10.72 7.47 -6.60
C LYS A 111 9.59 7.50 -5.59
N LEU A 112 9.50 8.54 -4.77
CA LEU A 112 8.42 8.73 -3.82
C LEU A 112 7.08 8.97 -4.55
N LEU A 113 7.07 9.81 -5.60
CA LEU A 113 5.90 10.05 -6.43
C LEU A 113 5.40 8.76 -7.11
N ASN A 114 6.31 7.95 -7.65
CA ASN A 114 5.95 6.67 -8.25
C ASN A 114 5.28 5.73 -7.24
N ARG A 115 5.82 5.63 -6.02
CA ARG A 115 5.23 4.82 -4.95
C ARG A 115 3.85 5.33 -4.54
N LEU A 116 3.67 6.66 -4.48
CA LEU A 116 2.40 7.27 -4.15
C LEU A 116 1.35 7.00 -5.25
N GLU A 117 1.73 7.18 -6.51
CA GLU A 117 0.86 6.89 -7.67
C GLU A 117 0.46 5.40 -7.70
N GLU A 118 1.41 4.50 -7.50
CA GLU A 118 1.15 3.06 -7.39
C GLU A 118 0.18 2.74 -6.26
N SER A 119 0.38 3.33 -5.07
CA SER A 119 -0.49 3.14 -3.91
C SER A 119 -1.92 3.64 -4.19
N LEU A 120 -2.06 4.81 -4.82
CA LEU A 120 -3.37 5.36 -5.19
C LEU A 120 -4.06 4.53 -6.27
N ASN A 121 -3.32 4.05 -7.27
CA ASN A 121 -3.87 3.18 -8.30
C ASN A 121 -4.38 1.85 -7.70
N ILE A 122 -3.62 1.24 -6.78
CA ILE A 122 -4.04 0.05 -6.04
C ILE A 122 -5.31 0.34 -5.24
N GLN A 123 -5.39 1.50 -4.58
CA GLN A 123 -6.57 1.88 -3.80
C GLN A 123 -7.80 2.15 -4.68
N CYS A 124 -7.63 2.83 -5.82
CA CYS A 124 -8.70 3.04 -6.79
C CYS A 124 -9.20 1.72 -7.37
N GLN A 125 -8.28 0.82 -7.73
CA GLN A 125 -8.64 -0.51 -8.22
C GLN A 125 -9.40 -1.31 -7.16
N PHE A 126 -8.95 -1.28 -5.89
CA PHE A 126 -9.64 -1.93 -4.78
C PHE A 126 -11.09 -1.46 -4.64
N VAL A 127 -11.34 -0.13 -4.69
CA VAL A 127 -12.70 0.42 -4.61
C VAL A 127 -13.54 0.03 -5.81
N ALA A 128 -12.97 0.03 -7.01
CA ALA A 128 -13.67 -0.37 -8.23
C ALA A 128 -14.07 -1.86 -8.17
N ASP A 129 -13.15 -2.74 -7.81
CA ASP A 129 -13.38 -4.18 -7.72
C ASP A 129 -14.38 -4.53 -6.61
N ALA A 130 -14.25 -3.90 -5.43
CA ALA A 130 -15.22 -4.04 -4.35
C ALA A 130 -16.64 -3.63 -4.80
N SER A 131 -16.75 -2.51 -5.54
CA SER A 131 -18.03 -2.04 -6.07
C SER A 131 -18.65 -3.02 -7.05
N HIS A 132 -17.85 -3.66 -7.91
CA HIS A 132 -18.30 -4.67 -8.84
C HIS A 132 -18.76 -5.95 -8.13
N GLU A 133 -17.98 -6.43 -7.15
CA GLU A 133 -18.31 -7.64 -6.38
C GLU A 133 -19.53 -7.46 -5.46
N LEU A 134 -19.79 -6.25 -4.98
CA LEU A 134 -21.01 -5.92 -4.22
C LEU A 134 -22.25 -5.77 -5.11
N ARG A 135 -22.10 -5.23 -6.32
CA ARG A 135 -23.23 -4.97 -7.22
C ARG A 135 -23.92 -6.25 -7.67
N THR A 136 -23.18 -7.29 -7.96
CA THR A 136 -23.69 -8.56 -8.49
C THR A 136 -24.70 -9.22 -7.53
N PRO A 137 -24.37 -9.55 -6.27
CA PRO A 137 -25.30 -10.13 -5.31
C PRO A 137 -26.47 -9.18 -5.00
N LEU A 138 -26.23 -7.87 -4.92
CA LEU A 138 -27.28 -6.90 -4.68
C LEU A 138 -28.30 -6.86 -5.81
N THR A 139 -27.86 -6.99 -7.07
CA THR A 139 -28.75 -7.07 -8.24
C THR A 139 -29.58 -8.35 -8.20
N SER A 140 -28.99 -9.47 -7.78
CA SER A 140 -29.70 -10.75 -7.62
C SER A 140 -30.79 -10.62 -6.54
N ILE A 141 -30.44 -10.13 -5.35
CA ILE A 141 -31.40 -9.87 -4.25
C ILE A 141 -32.54 -8.98 -4.74
N GLN A 142 -32.23 -7.86 -5.38
CA GLN A 142 -33.22 -6.92 -5.89
C GLN A 142 -34.12 -7.58 -6.96
N GLY A 143 -33.56 -8.41 -7.83
CA GLY A 143 -34.30 -9.14 -8.87
C GLY A 143 -35.33 -10.09 -8.26
N TYR A 144 -34.92 -10.95 -7.34
CA TYR A 144 -35.81 -11.88 -6.67
C TYR A 144 -36.85 -11.17 -5.81
N THR A 145 -36.48 -10.14 -5.07
CA THR A 145 -37.41 -9.34 -4.28
C THR A 145 -38.49 -8.70 -5.16
N LYS A 146 -38.12 -8.08 -6.30
CA LYS A 146 -39.08 -7.52 -7.27
C LYS A 146 -39.97 -8.60 -7.87
N LEU A 147 -39.44 -9.80 -8.16
CA LEU A 147 -40.22 -10.92 -8.66
C LEU A 147 -41.29 -11.33 -7.65
N LEU A 148 -40.93 -11.46 -6.36
CA LEU A 148 -41.86 -11.79 -5.31
C LEU A 148 -42.97 -10.73 -5.18
N MET A 149 -42.58 -9.45 -5.17
CA MET A 149 -43.53 -8.31 -5.05
C MET A 149 -44.52 -8.25 -6.24
N ARG A 150 -44.08 -8.58 -7.45
CA ARG A 150 -44.94 -8.54 -8.66
C ARG A 150 -45.94 -9.69 -8.75
N ARG A 151 -45.61 -10.86 -8.20
CA ARG A 151 -46.49 -12.04 -8.24
C ARG A 151 -47.48 -12.08 -7.07
N GLY A 152 -47.22 -11.39 -5.96
CA GLY A 152 -48.11 -11.33 -4.79
C GLY A 152 -48.55 -12.71 -4.34
N ASP A 153 -49.86 -12.88 -4.15
CA ASP A 153 -50.47 -14.15 -3.69
C ASP A 153 -50.45 -15.29 -4.70
N ASN A 154 -50.06 -15.03 -5.96
CA ASN A 154 -50.01 -16.03 -7.05
C ASN A 154 -48.60 -16.66 -7.22
N ILE A 155 -47.84 -16.79 -6.15
CA ILE A 155 -46.50 -17.41 -6.17
C ILE A 155 -46.64 -18.92 -5.88
N ASP A 156 -45.99 -19.73 -6.74
CA ASP A 156 -45.76 -21.13 -6.42
C ASP A 156 -44.81 -21.28 -5.23
N ALA A 157 -45.13 -22.22 -4.30
CA ALA A 157 -44.37 -22.44 -3.07
C ALA A 157 -42.88 -22.78 -3.36
N ASN A 158 -42.62 -23.51 -4.44
CA ASN A 158 -41.24 -23.85 -4.85
C ASN A 158 -40.46 -22.60 -5.27
N LEU A 159 -41.06 -21.72 -6.08
CA LEU A 159 -40.47 -20.47 -6.52
C LEU A 159 -40.25 -19.52 -5.35
N LEU A 160 -41.16 -19.46 -4.38
CA LEU A 160 -41.02 -18.68 -3.16
C LEU A 160 -39.83 -19.17 -2.33
N SER A 161 -39.72 -20.49 -2.14
CA SER A 161 -38.63 -21.10 -1.40
C SER A 161 -37.28 -20.84 -2.09
N GLU A 162 -37.17 -21.01 -3.40
CA GLU A 162 -35.98 -20.75 -4.20
C GLU A 162 -35.55 -19.26 -4.10
N ALA A 163 -36.52 -18.35 -4.23
CA ALA A 163 -36.24 -16.93 -4.16
C ALA A 163 -35.75 -16.49 -2.75
N LEU A 164 -36.38 -16.98 -1.68
CA LEU A 164 -35.94 -16.71 -0.31
C LEU A 164 -34.56 -17.31 -0.01
N GLN A 165 -34.31 -18.53 -0.47
CA GLN A 165 -33.02 -19.18 -0.34
C GLN A 165 -31.95 -18.36 -1.05
N THR A 166 -32.18 -17.93 -2.29
CA THR A 166 -31.21 -17.13 -3.06
C THR A 166 -30.94 -15.79 -2.36
N VAL A 167 -31.99 -15.10 -1.85
CA VAL A 167 -31.83 -13.84 -1.12
C VAL A 167 -31.00 -14.06 0.15
N SER A 168 -31.24 -15.14 0.90
CA SER A 168 -30.49 -15.50 2.09
C SER A 168 -29.02 -15.77 1.77
N ASP A 169 -28.74 -16.57 0.76
CA ASP A 169 -27.38 -16.96 0.35
C ASP A 169 -26.56 -15.76 -0.12
N GLU A 170 -27.15 -14.91 -0.96
CA GLU A 170 -26.47 -13.69 -1.44
C GLU A 170 -26.29 -12.65 -0.33
N SER A 171 -27.21 -12.55 0.62
CA SER A 171 -27.04 -11.71 1.80
C SER A 171 -25.88 -12.20 2.69
N GLY A 172 -25.80 -13.50 2.93
CA GLY A 172 -24.69 -14.11 3.66
C GLY A 172 -23.35 -13.93 2.93
N ARG A 173 -23.35 -13.95 1.59
CA ARG A 173 -22.17 -13.67 0.77
C ARG A 173 -21.74 -12.19 0.92
N LEU A 174 -22.67 -11.24 0.90
CA LEU A 174 -22.39 -9.83 1.10
C LEU A 174 -21.77 -9.53 2.47
N ILE A 175 -22.31 -10.15 3.53
CA ILE A 175 -21.77 -10.00 4.89
C ILE A 175 -20.30 -10.44 4.94
N ARG A 176 -20.00 -11.61 4.36
CA ARG A 176 -18.60 -12.11 4.29
C ARG A 176 -17.70 -11.16 3.51
N LEU A 177 -18.15 -10.69 2.33
CA LEU A 177 -17.38 -9.77 1.49
C LEU A 177 -17.05 -8.46 2.23
N VAL A 178 -18.04 -7.87 2.90
CA VAL A 178 -17.83 -6.63 3.68
C VAL A 178 -16.85 -6.87 4.84
N SER A 179 -16.95 -8.01 5.53
CA SER A 179 -16.02 -8.37 6.60
C SER A 179 -14.58 -8.51 6.09
N ASP A 180 -14.40 -9.19 4.94
CA ASP A 180 -13.09 -9.37 4.30
C ASP A 180 -12.50 -8.02 3.86
N LEU A 181 -13.31 -7.13 3.26
CA LEU A 181 -12.88 -5.78 2.87
C LEU A 181 -12.44 -4.93 4.06
N LEU A 182 -13.19 -4.97 5.18
CA LEU A 182 -12.82 -4.25 6.40
C LEU A 182 -11.53 -4.79 7.01
N GLN A 183 -11.32 -6.10 6.97
CA GLN A 183 -10.09 -6.73 7.46
C GLN A 183 -8.88 -6.30 6.63
N LEU A 184 -9.00 -6.27 5.30
CA LEU A 184 -7.97 -5.79 4.40
C LEU A 184 -7.66 -4.30 4.62
N ALA A 185 -8.70 -3.45 4.75
CA ALA A 185 -8.53 -2.02 4.99
C ALA A 185 -7.78 -1.73 6.30
N ARG A 186 -8.04 -2.51 7.36
CA ARG A 186 -7.32 -2.40 8.64
C ARG A 186 -5.85 -2.82 8.50
N ALA A 187 -5.58 -3.90 7.77
CA ALA A 187 -4.22 -4.36 7.52
C ALA A 187 -3.41 -3.31 6.74
N ASP A 188 -4.02 -2.67 5.72
CA ASP A 188 -3.38 -1.60 4.94
C ASP A 188 -3.11 -0.34 5.74
N ALA A 189 -3.97 -0.01 6.69
CA ALA A 189 -3.77 1.12 7.59
C ALA A 189 -2.64 0.90 8.60
N GLY A 190 -1.94 -0.26 8.54
CA GLY A 190 -0.90 -0.61 9.52
C GLY A 190 -1.45 -0.72 10.95
N GLN A 191 -2.77 -0.76 11.09
CA GLN A 191 -3.36 -1.07 12.37
C GLN A 191 -2.97 -2.52 12.66
N GLU A 192 -2.04 -2.70 13.58
CA GLU A 192 -1.80 -4.00 14.19
C GLU A 192 -3.17 -4.48 14.68
N ILE A 193 -3.71 -5.44 13.95
CA ILE A 193 -4.88 -6.13 14.44
C ILE A 193 -4.35 -6.80 15.70
N ILE A 194 -4.79 -6.30 16.87
CA ILE A 194 -4.39 -6.82 18.18
C ILE A 194 -4.60 -8.32 18.10
N SER A 195 -3.51 -9.03 17.81
CA SER A 195 -3.48 -10.47 17.73
C SER A 195 -3.26 -10.95 19.16
N GLN A 196 -4.22 -11.66 19.71
CA GLN A 196 -4.02 -12.37 20.98
C GLN A 196 -3.11 -13.55 20.69
N GLN A 197 -1.80 -13.30 20.67
CA GLN A 197 -0.84 -14.37 20.49
C GLN A 197 -0.75 -15.20 21.78
N GLU A 198 -1.09 -16.46 21.66
CA GLU A 198 -1.04 -17.46 22.72
C GLU A 198 -0.22 -18.66 22.25
N VAL A 199 0.33 -19.40 23.21
CA VAL A 199 0.96 -20.68 22.92
C VAL A 199 -0.13 -21.74 22.76
N ILE A 200 -0.42 -22.11 21.51
CA ILE A 200 -1.51 -23.02 21.15
C ILE A 200 -0.98 -24.32 20.54
N ASP A 201 -1.73 -25.40 20.69
CA ASP A 201 -1.48 -26.65 19.95
C ASP A 201 -2.16 -26.58 18.56
N LEU A 202 -1.33 -26.59 17.52
CA LEU A 202 -1.81 -26.48 16.14
C LEU A 202 -2.69 -27.68 15.72
N ARG A 203 -2.59 -28.82 16.41
CA ARG A 203 -3.48 -29.97 16.15
C ARG A 203 -4.92 -29.66 16.56
N GLU A 204 -5.13 -28.99 17.69
CA GLU A 204 -6.47 -28.65 18.17
C GLU A 204 -7.16 -27.67 17.18
N VAL A 205 -6.39 -26.70 16.68
CA VAL A 205 -6.87 -25.78 15.64
C VAL A 205 -7.29 -26.56 14.39
N LEU A 206 -6.44 -27.48 13.91
CA LEU A 206 -6.72 -28.25 12.70
C LEU A 206 -7.84 -29.28 12.92
N THR A 207 -8.02 -29.84 14.11
CA THR A 207 -9.17 -30.70 14.44
C THR A 207 -10.48 -29.90 14.34
N SER A 208 -10.52 -28.66 14.88
CA SER A 208 -11.68 -27.80 14.75
C SER A 208 -11.95 -27.39 13.29
N VAL A 209 -10.92 -27.27 12.45
CA VAL A 209 -11.04 -27.04 11.00
C VAL A 209 -11.58 -28.28 10.31
N GLU A 210 -11.07 -29.48 10.65
CA GLU A 210 -11.52 -30.77 10.12
C GLU A 210 -13.03 -30.94 10.32
N ASP A 211 -13.53 -30.77 11.55
CA ASP A 211 -14.94 -30.88 11.90
C ASP A 211 -15.79 -29.98 10.99
N THR A 212 -15.35 -28.74 10.79
CA THR A 212 -16.08 -27.77 9.96
C THR A 212 -16.02 -28.12 8.47
N VAL A 213 -14.85 -28.50 7.97
CA VAL A 213 -14.61 -28.77 6.54
C VAL A 213 -15.30 -30.05 6.11
N VAL A 214 -15.23 -31.11 6.90
CA VAL A 214 -15.89 -32.41 6.61
C VAL A 214 -17.40 -32.25 6.57
N MET A 215 -17.98 -31.43 7.46
CA MET A 215 -19.42 -31.17 7.52
C MET A 215 -19.97 -30.49 6.25
N VAL A 216 -19.18 -29.62 5.63
CA VAL A 216 -19.62 -28.82 4.46
C VAL A 216 -19.07 -29.32 3.13
N ALA A 217 -18.15 -30.27 3.15
CA ALA A 217 -17.58 -30.85 1.93
C ALA A 217 -18.63 -31.69 1.17
N PRO A 218 -18.68 -31.59 -0.17
CA PRO A 218 -19.52 -32.48 -0.98
C PRO A 218 -19.13 -33.94 -0.79
N GLU A 219 -20.11 -34.84 -0.69
CA GLU A 219 -19.88 -36.29 -0.51
C GLU A 219 -18.97 -36.93 -1.57
N GLN A 220 -18.88 -36.30 -2.76
CA GLN A 220 -18.05 -36.79 -3.86
C GLN A 220 -16.57 -36.40 -3.72
N ILE A 221 -16.18 -35.61 -2.71
CA ILE A 221 -14.79 -35.19 -2.48
C ILE A 221 -14.27 -35.83 -1.19
N GLU A 222 -13.21 -36.63 -1.33
CA GLU A 222 -12.53 -37.19 -0.16
C GLU A 222 -11.71 -36.13 0.56
N VAL A 223 -12.03 -35.86 1.82
CA VAL A 223 -11.24 -34.95 2.68
C VAL A 223 -10.51 -35.74 3.73
N GLN A 224 -9.19 -35.55 3.81
CA GLN A 224 -8.33 -36.27 4.76
C GLN A 224 -7.42 -35.31 5.53
N PHE A 225 -7.40 -35.44 6.87
CA PHE A 225 -6.45 -34.76 7.75
C PHE A 225 -5.41 -35.76 8.27
N ILE A 226 -4.14 -35.42 8.15
CA ILE A 226 -3.00 -36.26 8.61
C ILE A 226 -2.18 -35.40 9.58
N MET A 227 -2.34 -35.73 10.87
CA MET A 227 -1.71 -35.02 11.98
C MET A 227 -0.84 -35.96 12.82
N PRO A 228 0.28 -35.48 13.40
CA PRO A 228 1.09 -36.26 14.29
C PRO A 228 0.36 -36.49 15.63
N LYS A 229 0.75 -37.56 16.37
CA LYS A 229 0.22 -37.82 17.72
C LYS A 229 0.75 -36.81 18.77
N THR A 230 1.93 -36.24 18.53
CA THR A 230 2.58 -35.27 19.44
C THR A 230 2.08 -33.86 19.20
N ALA A 231 1.90 -33.09 20.28
CA ALA A 231 1.54 -31.67 20.20
C ALA A 231 2.58 -30.86 19.41
N ILE A 232 2.13 -29.92 18.60
CA ILE A 232 2.99 -28.96 17.94
C ILE A 232 2.57 -27.55 18.40
N MET A 233 3.34 -27.05 19.37
CA MET A 233 3.06 -25.74 19.98
C MET A 233 3.59 -24.62 19.11
N VAL A 234 2.77 -23.59 18.89
CA VAL A 234 3.10 -22.37 18.16
C VAL A 234 2.59 -21.16 18.92
N ASN A 235 3.29 -20.02 18.80
CA ASN A 235 2.81 -18.76 19.35
C ASN A 235 2.03 -18.03 18.25
N ALA A 236 0.71 -18.03 18.33
CA ALA A 236 -0.16 -17.48 17.30
C ALA A 236 -1.57 -17.17 17.85
N ASP A 237 -2.35 -16.47 17.04
CA ASP A 237 -3.78 -16.24 17.27
C ASP A 237 -4.57 -17.43 16.70
N GLN A 238 -5.26 -18.14 17.58
CA GLN A 238 -6.01 -19.36 17.24
C GLN A 238 -7.08 -19.13 16.19
N ASP A 239 -7.88 -18.07 16.35
CA ASP A 239 -9.00 -17.77 15.46
C ASP A 239 -8.52 -17.41 14.06
N ARG A 240 -7.40 -16.69 13.97
CA ARG A 240 -6.81 -16.34 12.69
C ARG A 240 -6.22 -17.52 11.95
N LEU A 241 -5.50 -18.39 12.66
CA LEU A 241 -5.00 -19.61 12.03
C LEU A 241 -6.15 -20.52 11.58
N LYS A 242 -7.21 -20.64 12.38
CA LYS A 242 -8.43 -21.36 12.00
C LYS A 242 -9.02 -20.76 10.70
N GLN A 243 -9.15 -19.45 10.62
CA GLN A 243 -9.65 -18.78 9.41
C GLN A 243 -8.77 -19.03 8.18
N VAL A 244 -7.44 -18.97 8.33
CA VAL A 244 -6.50 -19.29 7.24
C VAL A 244 -6.70 -20.72 6.74
N PHE A 245 -6.75 -21.68 7.63
CA PHE A 245 -6.89 -23.08 7.21
C PHE A 245 -8.27 -23.40 6.63
N LEU A 246 -9.34 -22.79 7.16
CA LEU A 246 -10.66 -22.86 6.56
C LEU A 246 -10.68 -22.29 5.14
N ASN A 247 -10.06 -21.12 4.93
CA ASN A 247 -9.99 -20.52 3.62
C ASN A 247 -9.22 -21.36 2.61
N LEU A 248 -8.06 -21.90 3.00
CA LEU A 248 -7.25 -22.77 2.15
C LEU A 248 -7.99 -24.06 1.82
N SER A 249 -8.59 -24.72 2.81
CA SER A 249 -9.34 -25.96 2.62
C SER A 249 -10.57 -25.76 1.74
N ASN A 250 -11.32 -24.68 1.93
CA ASN A 250 -12.45 -24.32 1.08
C ASN A 250 -12.04 -24.01 -0.36
N ASN A 251 -10.90 -23.38 -0.56
CA ASN A 251 -10.36 -23.13 -1.91
C ASN A 251 -9.97 -24.45 -2.59
N ALA A 252 -9.32 -25.35 -1.87
CA ALA A 252 -8.96 -26.68 -2.36
C ALA A 252 -10.20 -27.49 -2.76
N ILE A 253 -11.26 -27.51 -1.92
CA ILE A 253 -12.53 -28.20 -2.22
C ILE A 253 -13.18 -27.62 -3.49
N LYS A 254 -13.25 -26.30 -3.60
CA LYS A 254 -13.83 -25.64 -4.79
C LYS A 254 -13.07 -25.92 -6.07
N ALA A 255 -11.74 -26.10 -6.00
CA ALA A 255 -10.90 -26.44 -7.14
C ALA A 255 -10.97 -27.92 -7.51
N THR A 256 -11.35 -28.79 -6.58
CA THR A 256 -11.36 -30.24 -6.75
C THR A 256 -12.66 -30.69 -7.45
N GLN A 257 -12.54 -31.66 -8.35
CA GLN A 257 -13.68 -32.26 -9.04
C GLN A 257 -14.26 -33.42 -8.24
N ALA A 258 -15.49 -33.82 -8.57
CA ALA A 258 -16.13 -35.01 -8.02
C ALA A 258 -15.21 -36.26 -8.21
N GLY A 259 -15.03 -37.03 -7.15
CA GLY A 259 -14.09 -38.16 -7.11
C GLY A 259 -12.65 -37.76 -6.78
N GLY A 260 -12.38 -36.48 -6.59
CA GLY A 260 -11.06 -35.99 -6.19
C GLY A 260 -10.86 -35.98 -4.68
N LYS A 261 -9.64 -35.57 -4.26
CA LYS A 261 -9.18 -35.63 -2.89
C LYS A 261 -8.54 -34.32 -2.44
N VAL A 262 -8.83 -33.92 -1.20
CA VAL A 262 -8.16 -32.82 -0.49
C VAL A 262 -7.48 -33.40 0.74
N THR A 263 -6.16 -33.16 0.90
CA THR A 263 -5.38 -33.67 2.03
C THR A 263 -4.73 -32.51 2.77
N VAL A 264 -5.04 -32.38 4.06
CA VAL A 264 -4.40 -31.42 4.96
C VAL A 264 -3.38 -32.17 5.83
N THR A 265 -2.13 -31.76 5.82
CA THR A 265 -1.08 -32.42 6.61
C THR A 265 -0.41 -31.43 7.54
N LEU A 266 -0.16 -31.85 8.79
CA LEU A 266 0.63 -31.12 9.77
C LEU A 266 1.90 -31.91 10.07
N ARG A 267 3.06 -31.25 10.00
CA ARG A 267 4.36 -31.85 10.34
C ARG A 267 5.25 -30.83 11.05
N SER A 268 6.08 -31.30 11.96
CA SER A 268 7.20 -30.50 12.47
C SER A 268 8.43 -30.78 11.62
N SER A 269 9.08 -29.73 11.12
CA SER A 269 10.29 -29.82 10.30
C SER A 269 11.25 -28.70 10.67
N ARG A 270 12.48 -29.05 11.07
CA ARG A 270 13.55 -28.08 11.40
C ARG A 270 13.12 -26.99 12.41
N GLY A 271 12.34 -27.37 13.43
CA GLY A 271 11.86 -26.43 14.45
C GLY A 271 10.69 -25.55 14.00
N GLN A 272 10.11 -25.81 12.83
CA GLN A 272 8.95 -25.11 12.30
C GLN A 272 7.75 -26.06 12.19
N ALA A 273 6.55 -25.54 12.45
CA ALA A 273 5.31 -26.21 12.12
C ALA A 273 4.99 -25.98 10.65
N VAL A 274 4.79 -27.04 9.89
CA VAL A 274 4.47 -26.99 8.46
C VAL A 274 3.09 -27.60 8.23
N VAL A 275 2.12 -26.77 7.80
CA VAL A 275 0.81 -27.22 7.34
C VAL A 275 0.80 -27.18 5.81
N ARG A 276 0.32 -28.26 5.19
CA ARG A 276 0.15 -28.32 3.73
C ARG A 276 -1.29 -28.71 3.42
N VAL A 277 -1.91 -27.96 2.53
CA VAL A 277 -3.19 -28.30 1.92
C VAL A 277 -2.89 -28.72 0.47
N ILE A 278 -3.26 -29.92 0.13
CA ILE A 278 -2.96 -30.56 -1.17
C ILE A 278 -4.30 -30.97 -1.78
N ASP A 279 -4.56 -30.55 -3.00
CA ASP A 279 -5.75 -30.92 -3.76
C ASP A 279 -5.37 -31.63 -5.06
N THR A 280 -6.33 -32.40 -5.58
CA THR A 280 -6.23 -33.04 -6.90
C THR A 280 -7.09 -32.30 -7.94
N GLY A 281 -7.26 -30.99 -7.76
CA GLY A 281 -8.12 -30.14 -8.56
C GLY A 281 -7.53 -29.73 -9.90
N ILE A 282 -8.06 -28.64 -10.44
CA ILE A 282 -7.72 -28.14 -11.79
C ILE A 282 -6.28 -27.57 -11.88
N GLY A 283 -5.61 -27.39 -10.75
CA GLY A 283 -4.30 -26.76 -10.68
C GLY A 283 -4.32 -25.27 -11.07
N ILE A 284 -3.14 -24.65 -10.98
CA ILE A 284 -2.92 -23.23 -11.29
C ILE A 284 -1.83 -23.14 -12.35
N ALA A 285 -2.11 -22.46 -13.46
CA ALA A 285 -1.14 -22.27 -14.52
C ALA A 285 0.09 -21.49 -13.99
N PRO A 286 1.32 -21.79 -14.46
CA PRO A 286 2.51 -21.09 -13.99
C PRO A 286 2.46 -19.57 -14.13
N SER A 287 1.76 -19.06 -15.14
CA SER A 287 1.52 -17.63 -15.37
C SER A 287 0.68 -16.97 -14.26
N ASP A 288 -0.17 -17.74 -13.61
CA ASP A 288 -1.12 -17.24 -12.62
C ASP A 288 -0.60 -17.37 -11.20
N GLN A 289 0.38 -18.27 -10.95
CA GLN A 289 0.88 -18.60 -9.61
C GLN A 289 1.40 -17.40 -8.83
N GLN A 290 2.00 -16.41 -9.48
CA GLN A 290 2.45 -15.18 -8.83
C GLN A 290 1.29 -14.23 -8.53
N ARG A 291 0.23 -14.29 -9.33
CA ARG A 291 -0.91 -13.37 -9.27
C ARG A 291 -2.06 -13.83 -8.39
N ILE A 292 -2.09 -15.11 -8.00
CA ILE A 292 -3.16 -15.63 -7.11
C ILE A 292 -3.19 -14.99 -5.73
N PHE A 293 -2.12 -14.28 -5.33
CA PHE A 293 -2.05 -13.51 -4.11
C PHE A 293 -2.44 -12.04 -4.30
N ASP A 294 -2.65 -11.61 -5.56
CA ASP A 294 -3.16 -10.28 -5.86
C ASP A 294 -4.64 -10.21 -5.46
N ARG A 295 -5.06 -9.07 -4.92
CA ARG A 295 -6.44 -8.85 -4.48
C ARG A 295 -7.40 -8.95 -5.66
N PHE A 296 -8.54 -9.60 -5.45
CA PHE A 296 -9.59 -9.83 -6.46
C PHE A 296 -9.14 -10.62 -7.69
N TYR A 297 -7.89 -11.12 -7.69
CA TYR A 297 -7.43 -11.93 -8.79
C TYR A 297 -8.13 -13.30 -8.78
N ARG A 298 -8.65 -13.67 -9.93
CA ARG A 298 -9.32 -14.97 -10.13
C ARG A 298 -8.94 -15.53 -11.49
N VAL A 299 -8.53 -16.78 -11.52
CA VAL A 299 -8.25 -17.49 -12.76
C VAL A 299 -9.55 -17.62 -13.57
N GLU A 300 -9.56 -17.22 -14.85
CA GLU A 300 -10.79 -17.17 -15.69
C GLU A 300 -11.58 -18.48 -15.74
N ARG A 301 -10.90 -19.62 -15.70
CA ARG A 301 -11.54 -20.95 -15.68
C ARG A 301 -12.38 -21.20 -14.42
N SER A 302 -12.15 -20.49 -13.35
CA SER A 302 -12.94 -20.60 -12.11
C SER A 302 -14.23 -19.76 -12.14
N ARG A 303 -14.33 -18.75 -13.02
CA ARG A 303 -15.53 -17.91 -13.18
C ARG A 303 -16.76 -18.69 -13.63
N THR A 304 -16.59 -19.67 -14.49
CA THR A 304 -17.70 -20.45 -15.08
C THR A 304 -18.29 -21.48 -14.11
N ARG A 305 -17.50 -21.97 -13.15
CA ARG A 305 -17.93 -23.02 -12.18
C ARG A 305 -18.45 -22.47 -10.85
N SER A 306 -18.16 -21.20 -10.52
CA SER A 306 -18.56 -20.61 -9.24
C SER A 306 -20.07 -20.47 -9.05
N LYS A 307 -20.87 -20.73 -10.07
CA LYS A 307 -22.35 -20.75 -9.98
C LYS A 307 -22.91 -21.95 -9.19
N VAL A 308 -22.16 -23.05 -9.07
CA VAL A 308 -22.61 -24.27 -8.40
C VAL A 308 -22.19 -24.38 -6.94
N TYR A 309 -21.04 -23.83 -6.57
CA TYR A 309 -20.44 -24.02 -5.22
C TYR A 309 -20.10 -22.70 -4.47
N GLY A 310 -20.83 -21.62 -4.72
CA GLY A 310 -20.62 -20.35 -4.00
C GLY A 310 -19.22 -19.75 -4.29
N GLY A 311 -19.16 -18.81 -5.25
CA GLY A 311 -17.90 -18.21 -5.69
C GLY A 311 -17.11 -17.55 -4.56
N GLY A 312 -15.82 -17.86 -4.48
CA GLY A 312 -14.88 -17.11 -3.64
C GLY A 312 -14.77 -15.65 -4.13
N THR A 313 -14.50 -14.72 -3.23
CA THR A 313 -14.41 -13.27 -3.52
C THR A 313 -13.09 -12.88 -4.18
N GLY A 314 -12.07 -13.75 -4.17
CA GLY A 314 -10.71 -13.41 -4.64
C GLY A 314 -9.97 -12.44 -3.70
N LEU A 315 -10.49 -12.26 -2.48
CA LEU A 315 -9.90 -11.42 -1.42
C LEU A 315 -8.91 -12.21 -0.59
#